data_fb588e29c70aa5c49ec7ffc2a434d62d
#
_entry.id   fb588e29c70aa5c49ec7ffc2a434d62d
#
_cell.length_a   1.000
_cell.length_b   1.000
_cell.length_c   1.000
_cell.angle_alpha   90.00
_cell.angle_beta   90.00
_cell.angle_gamma   90.00
#
_symmetry.space_group_name_H-M   'P 1'
#
loop_
_entity.id
_entity.type
_entity.pdbx_description
1 polymer ?
#
loop_
_entity_poly.entity_id
_entity_poly.type
_entity_poly.pdbx_seq_one_letter_code
_entity_poly.pdbx_strand_id
1 'polypeptide(L)'
;MRKLILDTETSGLDPEKDRIIELACVEMVNDCPTGNKYHKYYNPGNILISNEAEQIHGLNNKFLEKFPTFEKSAEEFLDFVKDSQLIIHNASFDLSMINAALERIGKEAINSKRVECTLDMSRKMFPGSKNNLNALCRRFNISLENREKHGALTDCYLLLDVYIELLGGKQERLNLSQNQLSIAEKFEIPKDFKQVLVKLSDEEQRLHRELLTKINKPIWN
;
A
#
# COMPACT_ATOMS: atom_id res chain seq x y z
N MET A 1 8.41 -1.03 -10.32
CA MET A 1 8.18 -2.38 -9.78
C MET A 1 6.70 -2.50 -9.43
N ARG A 2 6.03 -3.63 -9.78
CA ARG A 2 4.62 -3.88 -9.47
C ARG A 2 4.49 -4.51 -8.09
N LYS A 3 3.63 -3.94 -7.24
CA LYS A 3 3.28 -4.46 -5.91
C LYS A 3 1.76 -4.60 -5.80
N LEU A 4 1.31 -5.54 -4.99
CA LEU A 4 -0.11 -5.73 -4.69
C LEU A 4 -0.29 -5.70 -3.18
N ILE A 5 -1.11 -4.78 -2.70
CA ILE A 5 -1.63 -4.79 -1.33
C ILE A 5 -2.72 -5.86 -1.31
N LEU A 6 -2.61 -6.83 -0.42
CA LEU A 6 -3.52 -7.97 -0.36
C LEU A 6 -4.07 -8.15 1.06
N ASP A 7 -5.33 -8.53 1.14
CA ASP A 7 -6.01 -8.89 2.37
C ASP A 7 -7.09 -9.95 2.10
N THR A 8 -7.40 -10.79 3.10
CA THR A 8 -8.39 -11.85 3.00
C THR A 8 -9.31 -11.89 4.22
N GLU A 9 -10.61 -12.17 3.97
CA GLU A 9 -11.52 -12.62 5.03
C GLU A 9 -11.77 -14.13 4.87
N THR A 10 -11.95 -14.80 6.00
CA THR A 10 -12.02 -16.26 6.05
C THR A 10 -13.16 -16.75 6.92
N SER A 11 -13.61 -17.99 6.72
CA SER A 11 -14.66 -18.61 7.55
C SER A 11 -14.22 -18.89 9.00
N GLY A 12 -12.91 -18.89 9.25
CA GLY A 12 -12.27 -19.13 10.53
C GLY A 12 -10.75 -19.02 10.41
N LEU A 13 -10.00 -19.54 11.39
CA LEU A 13 -8.57 -19.31 11.51
C LEU A 13 -7.68 -20.50 11.09
N ASP A 14 -8.25 -21.65 10.79
CA ASP A 14 -7.53 -22.90 10.50
C ASP A 14 -7.41 -23.09 8.97
N PRO A 15 -6.23 -22.96 8.35
CA PRO A 15 -6.05 -23.08 6.91
C PRO A 15 -6.51 -24.44 6.33
N GLU A 16 -6.47 -25.51 7.13
CA GLU A 16 -6.88 -26.83 6.69
C GLU A 16 -8.41 -26.97 6.64
N LYS A 17 -9.11 -26.38 7.62
CA LYS A 17 -10.56 -26.53 7.80
C LYS A 17 -11.34 -25.38 7.19
N ASP A 18 -10.81 -24.17 7.27
CA ASP A 18 -11.50 -22.97 6.86
C ASP A 18 -11.28 -22.61 5.40
N ARG A 19 -12.03 -21.64 4.92
CA ARG A 19 -12.02 -21.21 3.52
C ARG A 19 -11.91 -19.70 3.42
N ILE A 20 -11.25 -19.24 2.36
CA ILE A 20 -11.29 -17.83 1.97
C ILE A 20 -12.71 -17.50 1.50
N ILE A 21 -13.29 -16.45 2.02
CA ILE A 21 -14.63 -15.98 1.69
C ILE A 21 -14.64 -14.60 1.02
N GLU A 22 -13.61 -13.82 1.23
CA GLU A 22 -13.36 -12.58 0.49
C GLU A 22 -11.86 -12.45 0.26
N LEU A 23 -11.45 -11.99 -0.91
CA LEU A 23 -10.08 -11.66 -1.23
C LEU A 23 -10.02 -10.38 -2.04
N ALA A 24 -9.14 -9.49 -1.65
CA ALA A 24 -8.87 -8.27 -2.37
C ALA A 24 -7.37 -8.07 -2.61
N CYS A 25 -7.07 -7.47 -3.77
CA CYS A 25 -5.76 -6.95 -4.09
C CYS A 25 -5.90 -5.55 -4.69
N VAL A 26 -5.08 -4.61 -4.26
CA VAL A 26 -4.97 -3.26 -4.84
C VAL A 26 -3.58 -3.08 -5.42
N GLU A 27 -3.51 -2.64 -6.67
CA GLU A 27 -2.25 -2.52 -7.39
C GLU A 27 -1.54 -1.20 -7.14
N MET A 28 -0.23 -1.30 -6.96
CA MET A 28 0.71 -0.17 -6.97
C MET A 28 1.80 -0.41 -8.02
N VAL A 29 2.22 0.64 -8.70
CA VAL A 29 3.40 0.64 -9.58
C VAL A 29 4.31 1.78 -9.16
N ASN A 30 5.56 1.47 -8.84
CA ASN A 30 6.55 2.43 -8.35
C ASN A 30 6.03 3.23 -7.13
N ASP A 31 5.42 2.51 -6.20
CA ASP A 31 4.83 3.01 -4.95
C ASP A 31 3.66 4.00 -5.12
N CYS A 32 3.08 4.06 -6.33
CA CYS A 32 1.88 4.83 -6.63
C CYS A 32 0.70 3.91 -6.93
N PRO A 33 -0.50 4.13 -6.34
CA PRO A 33 -1.71 3.38 -6.68
C PRO A 33 -2.08 3.58 -8.16
N THR A 34 -2.47 2.51 -8.85
CA THR A 34 -2.89 2.56 -10.26
C THR A 34 -4.40 2.63 -10.44
N GLY A 35 -5.16 2.28 -9.41
CA GLY A 35 -6.60 2.10 -9.47
C GLY A 35 -7.03 0.69 -9.89
N ASN A 36 -6.11 -0.15 -10.41
CA ASN A 36 -6.42 -1.54 -10.69
C ASN A 36 -6.58 -2.33 -9.40
N LYS A 37 -7.58 -3.20 -9.38
CA LYS A 37 -7.86 -4.04 -8.23
C LYS A 37 -8.45 -5.38 -8.65
N TYR A 38 -8.25 -6.37 -7.79
CA TYR A 38 -8.96 -7.63 -7.79
C TYR A 38 -9.79 -7.68 -6.51
N HIS A 39 -11.08 -8.00 -6.61
CA HIS A 39 -11.94 -8.12 -5.44
C HIS A 39 -13.04 -9.13 -5.72
N LYS A 40 -13.10 -10.19 -4.91
CA LYS A 40 -14.10 -11.23 -5.03
C LYS A 40 -14.55 -11.79 -3.69
N TYR A 41 -15.83 -12.17 -3.66
CA TYR A 41 -16.41 -13.00 -2.63
C TYR A 41 -16.44 -14.45 -3.08
N TYR A 42 -16.35 -15.37 -2.12
CA TYR A 42 -16.32 -16.79 -2.38
C TYR A 42 -17.28 -17.55 -1.47
N ASN A 43 -17.89 -18.57 -2.04
CA ASN A 43 -18.70 -19.53 -1.30
C ASN A 43 -17.78 -20.49 -0.55
N PRO A 44 -17.87 -20.60 0.78
CA PRO A 44 -17.07 -21.57 1.54
C PRO A 44 -17.54 -23.03 1.38
N GLY A 45 -18.54 -23.30 0.53
CA GLY A 45 -19.15 -24.63 0.37
C GLY A 45 -19.94 -25.03 1.62
N ASN A 46 -19.65 -26.23 2.13
CA ASN A 46 -20.29 -26.77 3.33
C ASN A 46 -19.68 -26.27 4.65
N ILE A 47 -18.72 -25.38 4.59
CA ILE A 47 -18.05 -24.83 5.79
C ILE A 47 -18.93 -23.73 6.36
N LEU A 48 -19.22 -23.83 7.64
CA LEU A 48 -19.94 -22.79 8.36
C LEU A 48 -18.95 -21.70 8.81
N ILE A 49 -19.33 -20.46 8.59
CA ILE A 49 -18.57 -19.32 9.10
C ILE A 49 -18.71 -19.28 10.62
N SER A 50 -17.59 -19.16 11.33
CA SER A 50 -17.64 -19.06 12.78
C SER A 50 -18.32 -17.77 13.23
N ASN A 51 -19.01 -17.79 14.38
CA ASN A 51 -19.67 -16.60 14.90
C ASN A 51 -18.70 -15.44 15.13
N GLU A 52 -17.49 -15.75 15.56
CA GLU A 52 -16.43 -14.78 15.77
C GLU A 52 -16.01 -14.12 14.47
N ALA A 53 -15.85 -14.89 13.39
CA ALA A 53 -15.51 -14.38 12.07
C ALA A 53 -16.66 -13.51 11.52
N GLU A 54 -17.91 -13.97 11.60
CA GLU A 54 -19.08 -13.19 11.15
C GLU A 54 -19.21 -11.86 11.90
N GLN A 55 -18.91 -11.82 13.20
CA GLN A 55 -18.90 -10.56 13.97
C GLN A 55 -17.84 -9.57 13.46
N ILE A 56 -16.69 -10.07 13.01
CA ILE A 56 -15.58 -9.25 12.53
C ILE A 56 -15.89 -8.66 11.15
N HIS A 57 -16.19 -9.50 10.15
CA HIS A 57 -16.35 -9.07 8.74
C HIS A 57 -17.80 -8.91 8.29
N GLY A 58 -18.78 -9.47 9.03
CA GLY A 58 -20.20 -9.32 8.74
C GLY A 58 -20.75 -10.16 7.57
N LEU A 59 -19.93 -11.04 6.99
CA LEU A 59 -20.33 -11.93 5.91
C LEU A 59 -20.93 -13.21 6.51
N ASN A 60 -21.99 -13.73 5.89
CA ASN A 60 -22.62 -14.99 6.31
C ASN A 60 -22.78 -15.94 5.13
N ASN A 61 -23.01 -17.23 5.43
CA ASN A 61 -23.13 -18.27 4.41
C ASN A 61 -24.22 -17.96 3.39
N LYS A 62 -25.38 -17.42 3.82
CA LYS A 62 -26.50 -17.09 2.94
C LYS A 62 -26.13 -16.05 1.88
N PHE A 63 -25.37 -15.02 2.27
CA PHE A 63 -24.87 -14.01 1.32
C PHE A 63 -23.91 -14.62 0.32
N LEU A 64 -23.06 -15.57 0.77
CA LEU A 64 -21.99 -16.15 -0.03
C LEU A 64 -22.43 -17.30 -0.94
N GLU A 65 -23.61 -17.90 -0.75
CA GLU A 65 -24.13 -19.00 -1.56
C GLU A 65 -24.12 -18.73 -3.08
N LYS A 66 -24.34 -17.48 -3.47
CA LYS A 66 -24.42 -17.07 -4.89
C LYS A 66 -23.07 -16.92 -5.59
N PHE A 67 -21.96 -16.96 -4.85
CA PHE A 67 -20.63 -16.79 -5.42
C PHE A 67 -19.98 -18.14 -5.72
N PRO A 68 -18.99 -18.18 -6.63
CA PRO A 68 -18.18 -19.39 -6.84
C PRO A 68 -17.31 -19.67 -5.63
N THR A 69 -16.77 -20.88 -5.51
CA THR A 69 -15.70 -21.15 -4.55
C THR A 69 -14.38 -20.55 -5.02
N PHE A 70 -13.42 -20.33 -4.11
CA PHE A 70 -12.10 -19.81 -4.45
C PHE A 70 -11.40 -20.68 -5.51
N GLU A 71 -11.51 -21.99 -5.37
CA GLU A 71 -10.86 -22.95 -6.27
C GLU A 71 -11.27 -22.75 -7.74
N LYS A 72 -12.53 -22.37 -7.98
CA LYS A 72 -13.04 -22.07 -9.35
C LYS A 72 -12.50 -20.76 -9.92
N SER A 73 -12.03 -19.85 -9.08
CA SER A 73 -11.52 -18.54 -9.46
C SER A 73 -10.01 -18.40 -9.28
N ALA A 74 -9.34 -19.45 -8.83
CA ALA A 74 -7.92 -19.42 -8.49
C ALA A 74 -7.01 -19.05 -9.68
N GLU A 75 -7.34 -19.48 -10.88
CA GLU A 75 -6.60 -19.13 -12.10
C GLU A 75 -6.64 -17.62 -12.33
N GLU A 76 -7.80 -17.00 -12.23
CA GLU A 76 -7.95 -15.56 -12.41
C GLU A 76 -7.19 -14.76 -11.34
N PHE A 77 -7.20 -15.26 -10.09
CA PHE A 77 -6.40 -14.69 -9.02
C PHE A 77 -4.89 -14.78 -9.33
N LEU A 78 -4.41 -15.95 -9.74
CA LEU A 78 -3.01 -16.17 -10.08
C LEU A 78 -2.58 -15.33 -11.30
N ASP A 79 -3.46 -15.18 -12.30
CA ASP A 79 -3.23 -14.31 -13.46
C ASP A 79 -3.16 -12.83 -13.08
N PHE A 80 -3.92 -12.41 -12.07
CA PHE A 80 -3.82 -11.05 -11.55
C PHE A 80 -2.53 -10.84 -10.76
N VAL A 81 -2.18 -11.78 -9.88
CA VAL A 81 -1.00 -11.67 -9.01
C VAL A 81 0.31 -11.80 -9.78
N LYS A 82 0.42 -12.75 -10.71
CA LYS A 82 1.65 -13.06 -11.48
C LYS A 82 2.89 -13.09 -10.57
N ASP A 83 3.94 -12.39 -10.97
CA ASP A 83 5.22 -12.30 -10.24
C ASP A 83 5.31 -11.08 -9.32
N SER A 84 4.19 -10.39 -9.04
CA SER A 84 4.20 -9.20 -8.21
C SER A 84 4.63 -9.47 -6.78
N GLN A 85 5.25 -8.49 -6.16
CA GLN A 85 5.48 -8.49 -4.72
C GLN A 85 4.14 -8.27 -4.01
N LEU A 86 3.87 -9.05 -2.97
CA LEU A 86 2.66 -8.95 -2.15
C LEU A 86 2.99 -8.20 -0.86
N ILE A 87 2.16 -7.23 -0.52
CA ILE A 87 2.25 -6.45 0.71
C ILE A 87 1.03 -6.82 1.56
N ILE A 88 1.26 -7.41 2.72
CA ILE A 88 0.19 -7.99 3.54
C ILE A 88 0.42 -7.60 5.01
N HIS A 89 -0.66 -7.33 5.75
CA HIS A 89 -0.57 -7.08 7.18
C HIS A 89 -0.79 -8.38 7.97
N ASN A 90 0.20 -8.82 8.76
CA ASN A 90 0.23 -10.15 9.37
C ASN A 90 0.26 -11.29 8.33
N ALA A 91 1.15 -11.16 7.39
CA ALA A 91 1.24 -11.94 6.15
C ALA A 91 1.23 -13.47 6.33
N SER A 92 1.68 -13.98 7.46
CA SER A 92 1.70 -15.42 7.74
C SER A 92 0.30 -16.04 7.70
N PHE A 93 -0.73 -15.29 8.15
CA PHE A 93 -2.11 -15.76 8.16
C PHE A 93 -2.66 -15.85 6.73
N ASP A 94 -2.71 -14.75 6.01
CA ASP A 94 -3.28 -14.72 4.65
C ASP A 94 -2.54 -15.66 3.71
N LEU A 95 -1.22 -15.68 3.78
CA LEU A 95 -0.39 -16.56 2.96
C LEU A 95 -0.68 -18.04 3.24
N SER A 96 -0.88 -18.41 4.50
CA SER A 96 -1.24 -19.79 4.86
C SER A 96 -2.61 -20.19 4.31
N MET A 97 -3.60 -19.31 4.42
CA MET A 97 -4.96 -19.54 3.89
C MET A 97 -4.95 -19.68 2.37
N ILE A 98 -4.22 -18.80 1.66
CA ILE A 98 -4.12 -18.82 0.20
C ILE A 98 -3.39 -20.10 -0.25
N ASN A 99 -2.26 -20.42 0.37
CA ASN A 99 -1.46 -21.58 -0.01
C ASN A 99 -2.20 -22.89 0.24
N ALA A 100 -2.90 -23.03 1.37
CA ALA A 100 -3.76 -24.19 1.60
C ALA A 100 -4.90 -24.31 0.57
N ALA A 101 -5.46 -23.18 0.14
CA ALA A 101 -6.50 -23.18 -0.91
C ALA A 101 -5.92 -23.57 -2.29
N LEU A 102 -4.72 -23.12 -2.63
CA LEU A 102 -4.01 -23.49 -3.86
C LEU A 102 -3.59 -24.96 -3.85
N GLU A 103 -3.08 -25.48 -2.74
CA GLU A 103 -2.69 -26.86 -2.57
C GLU A 103 -3.85 -27.85 -2.80
N ARG A 104 -5.07 -27.50 -2.32
CA ARG A 104 -6.28 -28.33 -2.55
C ARG A 104 -6.59 -28.55 -4.02
N ILE A 105 -6.13 -27.68 -4.90
CA ILE A 105 -6.33 -27.78 -6.37
C ILE A 105 -5.03 -28.15 -7.11
N GLY A 106 -3.99 -28.55 -6.39
CA GLY A 106 -2.71 -28.96 -6.96
C GLY A 106 -1.93 -27.81 -7.63
N LYS A 107 -2.15 -26.57 -7.22
CA LYS A 107 -1.38 -25.41 -7.69
C LYS A 107 -0.18 -25.14 -6.77
N GLU A 108 0.84 -24.51 -7.35
CA GLU A 108 2.02 -24.12 -6.59
C GLU A 108 1.70 -23.04 -5.54
N ALA A 109 2.28 -23.19 -4.37
CA ALA A 109 2.19 -22.22 -3.30
C ALA A 109 2.89 -20.90 -3.67
N ILE A 110 2.34 -19.78 -3.23
CA ILE A 110 2.98 -18.48 -3.35
C ILE A 110 4.22 -18.45 -2.45
N ASN A 111 5.36 -18.13 -3.05
CA ASN A 111 6.64 -18.10 -2.33
C ASN A 111 6.68 -16.93 -1.34
N SER A 112 6.98 -17.21 -0.08
CA SER A 112 7.08 -16.21 0.99
C SER A 112 8.14 -15.12 0.72
N LYS A 113 9.15 -15.40 -0.11
CA LYS A 113 10.14 -14.39 -0.52
C LYS A 113 9.55 -13.22 -1.32
N ARG A 114 8.36 -13.41 -1.88
CA ARG A 114 7.61 -12.37 -2.60
C ARG A 114 6.70 -11.56 -1.68
N VAL A 115 6.66 -11.89 -0.40
CA VAL A 115 5.71 -11.29 0.55
C VAL A 115 6.46 -10.39 1.51
N GLU A 116 6.00 -9.16 1.63
CA GLU A 116 6.46 -8.17 2.60
C GLU A 116 5.38 -7.99 3.67
N CYS A 117 5.74 -8.22 4.94
CA CYS A 117 4.83 -8.12 6.06
C CYS A 117 4.89 -6.73 6.70
N THR A 118 3.83 -5.95 6.56
CA THR A 118 3.78 -4.60 7.16
C THR A 118 3.71 -4.63 8.69
N LEU A 119 3.22 -5.72 9.30
CA LEU A 119 3.27 -5.91 10.74
C LEU A 119 4.73 -6.01 11.23
N ASP A 120 5.58 -6.72 10.50
CA ASP A 120 6.99 -6.86 10.87
C ASP A 120 7.76 -5.55 10.61
N MET A 121 7.42 -4.82 9.53
CA MET A 121 7.95 -3.48 9.28
C MET A 121 7.59 -2.53 10.43
N SER A 122 6.33 -2.49 10.80
CA SER A 122 5.84 -1.60 11.86
C SER A 122 6.40 -1.95 13.24
N ARG A 123 6.58 -3.23 13.55
CA ARG A 123 7.23 -3.67 14.80
C ARG A 123 8.69 -3.20 14.91
N LYS A 124 9.41 -3.19 13.79
CA LYS A 124 10.79 -2.66 13.73
C LYS A 124 10.81 -1.14 13.91
N MET A 125 9.85 -0.41 13.33
CA MET A 125 9.77 1.05 13.43
C MET A 125 9.22 1.52 14.77
N PHE A 126 8.27 0.77 15.36
CA PHE A 126 7.56 1.15 16.59
C PHE A 126 7.59 0.01 17.63
N PRO A 127 8.77 -0.35 18.15
CA PRO A 127 8.90 -1.43 19.12
C PRO A 127 8.10 -1.13 20.39
N GLY A 128 7.45 -2.16 20.96
CA GLY A 128 6.64 -2.03 22.18
C GLY A 128 5.27 -1.37 21.99
N SER A 129 4.91 -0.94 20.78
CA SER A 129 3.61 -0.32 20.48
C SER A 129 2.63 -1.34 19.90
N LYS A 130 1.32 -0.99 19.95
CA LYS A 130 0.31 -1.73 19.18
C LYS A 130 0.53 -1.45 17.69
N ASN A 131 0.65 -2.53 16.89
CA ASN A 131 0.97 -2.47 15.47
C ASN A 131 -0.09 -3.16 14.58
N ASN A 132 -1.31 -3.39 15.09
CA ASN A 132 -2.41 -3.82 14.23
C ASN A 132 -2.84 -2.68 13.29
N LEU A 133 -3.54 -3.00 12.20
CA LEU A 133 -3.91 -2.05 11.15
C LEU A 133 -4.63 -0.81 11.72
N ASN A 134 -5.60 -0.98 12.62
CA ASN A 134 -6.29 0.13 13.29
C ASN A 134 -5.34 1.04 14.09
N ALA A 135 -4.38 0.47 14.79
CA ALA A 135 -3.42 1.25 15.57
C ALA A 135 -2.47 2.04 14.66
N LEU A 136 -2.09 1.46 13.52
CA LEU A 136 -1.27 2.15 12.51
C LEU A 136 -2.06 3.26 11.82
N CYS A 137 -3.32 3.02 11.43
CA CYS A 137 -4.18 4.06 10.86
C CYS A 137 -4.31 5.26 11.81
N ARG A 138 -4.58 5.01 13.09
CA ARG A 138 -4.65 6.09 14.10
C ARG A 138 -3.32 6.83 14.26
N ARG A 139 -2.20 6.12 14.22
CA ARG A 139 -0.86 6.71 14.34
C ARG A 139 -0.54 7.65 13.19
N PHE A 140 -0.94 7.28 11.98
CA PHE A 140 -0.70 8.05 10.76
C PHE A 140 -1.84 9.00 10.39
N ASN A 141 -2.84 9.17 11.28
CA ASN A 141 -4.04 10.00 11.04
C ASN A 141 -4.83 9.59 9.79
N ILE A 142 -4.88 8.30 9.50
CA ILE A 142 -5.70 7.72 8.43
C ILE A 142 -7.11 7.50 8.99
N SER A 143 -8.13 8.05 8.31
CA SER A 143 -9.52 7.94 8.75
C SER A 143 -10.03 6.50 8.71
N LEU A 144 -10.76 6.11 9.74
CA LEU A 144 -11.44 4.81 9.87
C LEU A 144 -12.97 4.93 9.74
N GLU A 145 -13.50 6.11 9.34
CA GLU A 145 -14.94 6.38 9.33
C GLU A 145 -15.75 5.40 8.47
N ASN A 146 -15.16 4.91 7.39
CA ASN A 146 -15.81 3.95 6.49
C ASN A 146 -15.55 2.48 6.85
N ARG A 147 -14.97 2.20 8.01
CA ARG A 147 -14.63 0.86 8.48
C ARG A 147 -15.50 0.45 9.67
N GLU A 148 -16.80 0.28 9.44
CA GLU A 148 -17.70 -0.25 10.48
C GLU A 148 -17.39 -1.73 10.79
N LYS A 149 -17.05 -2.51 9.74
CA LYS A 149 -16.62 -3.91 9.81
C LYS A 149 -15.37 -4.12 8.99
N HIS A 150 -14.68 -5.22 9.23
CA HIS A 150 -13.59 -5.65 8.38
C HIS A 150 -14.13 -6.07 7.00
N GLY A 151 -13.39 -5.77 5.95
CA GLY A 151 -13.67 -6.20 4.60
C GLY A 151 -12.39 -6.09 3.80
N ALA A 152 -12.04 -7.15 3.09
CA ALA A 152 -10.74 -7.29 2.45
C ALA A 152 -10.39 -6.09 1.54
N LEU A 153 -11.34 -5.57 0.78
CA LEU A 153 -11.06 -4.41 -0.08
C LEU A 153 -10.84 -3.12 0.71
N THR A 154 -11.63 -2.88 1.76
CA THR A 154 -11.48 -1.71 2.63
C THR A 154 -10.14 -1.76 3.35
N ASP A 155 -9.77 -2.94 3.87
CA ASP A 155 -8.51 -3.15 4.57
C ASP A 155 -7.31 -3.04 3.65
N CYS A 156 -7.42 -3.46 2.37
CA CYS A 156 -6.41 -3.18 1.35
C CYS A 156 -6.18 -1.67 1.14
N TYR A 157 -7.22 -0.85 1.08
CA TYR A 157 -7.04 0.60 0.92
C TYR A 157 -6.40 1.24 2.16
N LEU A 158 -6.84 0.86 3.36
CA LEU A 158 -6.22 1.31 4.60
C LEU A 158 -4.76 0.87 4.69
N LEU A 159 -4.48 -0.38 4.32
CA LEU A 159 -3.12 -0.92 4.31
C LEU A 159 -2.23 -0.22 3.28
N LEU A 160 -2.78 0.15 2.13
CA LEU A 160 -2.07 0.94 1.11
C LEU A 160 -1.60 2.28 1.69
N ASP A 161 -2.49 3.03 2.34
CA ASP A 161 -2.14 4.30 2.97
C ASP A 161 -1.11 4.11 4.10
N VAL A 162 -1.30 3.08 4.95
CA VAL A 162 -0.33 2.72 6.00
C VAL A 162 1.02 2.33 5.40
N TYR A 163 1.04 1.57 4.31
CA TYR A 163 2.29 1.14 3.67
C TYR A 163 3.08 2.32 3.10
N ILE A 164 2.40 3.28 2.47
CA ILE A 164 3.03 4.52 2.00
C ILE A 164 3.68 5.27 3.17
N GLU A 165 2.99 5.38 4.31
CA GLU A 165 3.55 6.02 5.51
C GLU A 165 4.74 5.24 6.11
N LEU A 166 4.68 3.91 6.11
CA LEU A 166 5.80 3.06 6.53
C LEU A 166 7.03 3.18 5.62
N LEU A 167 6.85 3.47 4.34
CA LEU A 167 7.95 3.74 3.41
C LEU A 167 8.59 5.13 3.61
N GLY A 168 8.01 5.99 4.43
CA GLY A 168 8.51 7.34 4.71
C GLY A 168 7.53 8.44 4.36
N GLY A 169 6.26 8.08 4.13
CA GLY A 169 5.17 9.01 3.85
C GLY A 169 5.19 9.59 2.44
N LYS A 170 4.32 10.55 2.19
CA LYS A 170 4.21 11.28 0.92
C LYS A 170 5.41 12.21 0.63
N GLN A 171 6.36 12.31 1.54
CA GLN A 171 7.62 13.01 1.28
C GLN A 171 8.54 12.08 0.48
N GLU A 172 8.92 12.49 -0.73
CA GLU A 172 10.04 11.89 -1.43
C GLU A 172 11.25 11.88 -0.48
N ARG A 173 11.77 10.69 -0.18
CA ARG A 173 13.05 10.58 0.50
C ARG A 173 14.07 11.27 -0.40
N LEU A 174 14.55 12.43 0.01
CA LEU A 174 15.80 12.95 -0.55
C LEU A 174 16.88 11.91 -0.22
N ASN A 175 17.09 10.97 -1.13
CA ASN A 175 18.22 10.05 -1.08
C ASN A 175 19.48 10.87 -1.34
N LEU A 176 19.92 11.57 -0.31
CA LEU A 176 21.29 12.12 -0.23
C LEU A 176 22.25 10.94 0.03
N SER A 177 22.15 9.90 -0.82
CA SER A 177 23.15 8.83 -0.81
C SER A 177 24.48 9.49 -1.25
N GLN A 178 25.54 9.20 -0.52
CA GLN A 178 26.91 9.70 -0.79
C GLN A 178 27.35 9.53 -2.26
N ASN A 179 26.71 8.66 -3.04
CA ASN A 179 26.95 8.49 -4.47
C ASN A 179 26.46 9.66 -5.35
N GLN A 180 25.58 10.56 -4.87
CA GLN A 180 25.21 11.75 -5.65
C GLN A 180 26.19 12.91 -5.42
N LEU A 181 26.90 12.94 -4.30
CA LEU A 181 27.99 13.88 -4.09
C LEU A 181 29.15 13.61 -5.06
N SER A 182 29.37 12.33 -5.46
CA SER A 182 30.40 11.98 -6.44
C SER A 182 30.04 12.36 -7.88
N ILE A 183 28.76 12.63 -8.17
CA ILE A 183 28.31 13.14 -9.48
C ILE A 183 28.50 14.64 -9.56
N ALA A 184 28.30 15.37 -8.44
CA ALA A 184 28.55 16.81 -8.39
C ALA A 184 30.05 17.16 -8.55
N GLU A 185 30.95 16.28 -8.07
CA GLU A 185 32.40 16.45 -8.26
C GLU A 185 32.88 16.24 -9.71
N LYS A 186 32.05 15.66 -10.58
CA LYS A 186 32.39 15.41 -11.99
C LYS A 186 31.87 16.47 -12.96
N PHE A 187 31.10 17.44 -12.49
CA PHE A 187 30.77 18.61 -13.29
C PHE A 187 31.94 19.58 -13.25
N GLU A 188 32.94 19.40 -14.13
CA GLU A 188 33.87 20.46 -14.44
C GLU A 188 33.09 21.61 -15.08
N ILE A 189 32.95 22.70 -14.36
CA ILE A 189 32.43 23.95 -14.91
C ILE A 189 33.35 24.33 -16.07
N PRO A 190 32.86 24.44 -17.31
CA PRO A 190 33.71 24.85 -18.44
C PRO A 190 34.42 26.15 -18.08
N LYS A 191 35.73 26.17 -18.27
CA LYS A 191 36.59 27.36 -17.93
C LYS A 191 36.16 28.64 -18.68
N ASP A 192 35.28 28.52 -19.67
CA ASP A 192 34.74 29.62 -20.49
C ASP A 192 33.33 30.04 -20.07
N PHE A 193 32.91 29.78 -18.83
CA PHE A 193 31.60 30.25 -18.37
C PHE A 193 31.62 31.78 -18.28
N LYS A 194 31.14 32.43 -19.34
CA LYS A 194 30.94 33.89 -19.30
C LYS A 194 29.74 34.17 -18.43
N GLN A 195 30.00 34.83 -17.32
CA GLN A 195 28.96 35.30 -16.42
C GLN A 195 28.08 36.30 -17.20
N VAL A 196 26.88 35.90 -17.58
CA VAL A 196 25.95 36.83 -18.24
C VAL A 196 25.32 37.67 -17.13
N LEU A 197 25.82 38.88 -16.98
CA LEU A 197 25.19 39.90 -16.13
C LEU A 197 23.93 40.39 -16.86
N VAL A 198 22.76 39.88 -16.44
CA VAL A 198 21.49 40.42 -16.89
C VAL A 198 21.27 41.77 -16.20
N LYS A 199 21.34 42.84 -17.00
CA LYS A 199 20.96 44.18 -16.50
C LYS A 199 19.48 44.32 -16.57
N LEU A 200 18.82 44.55 -15.44
CA LEU A 200 17.41 44.87 -15.39
C LEU A 200 17.14 46.20 -16.12
N SER A 201 16.10 46.28 -16.90
CA SER A 201 15.63 47.53 -17.50
C SER A 201 15.07 48.48 -16.41
N ASP A 202 15.07 49.77 -16.71
CA ASP A 202 14.48 50.75 -15.78
C ASP A 202 12.99 50.47 -15.49
N GLU A 203 12.29 49.95 -16.47
CA GLU A 203 10.89 49.56 -16.35
C GLU A 203 10.70 48.37 -15.38
N GLU A 204 11.55 47.34 -15.46
CA GLU A 204 11.50 46.20 -14.53
C GLU A 204 11.86 46.63 -13.11
N GLN A 205 12.82 47.52 -12.93
CA GLN A 205 13.16 48.05 -11.63
C GLN A 205 12.02 48.90 -11.04
N ARG A 206 11.31 49.66 -11.87
CA ARG A 206 10.15 50.44 -11.45
C ARG A 206 9.02 49.53 -10.99
N LEU A 207 8.66 48.51 -11.79
CA LEU A 207 7.64 47.53 -11.47
C LEU A 207 7.97 46.72 -10.19
N HIS A 208 9.23 46.36 -10.01
CA HIS A 208 9.68 45.67 -8.81
C HIS A 208 9.51 46.57 -7.56
N ARG A 209 9.90 47.84 -7.61
CA ARG A 209 9.67 48.78 -6.51
C ARG A 209 8.18 48.97 -6.20
N GLU A 210 7.36 49.08 -7.22
CA GLU A 210 5.89 49.17 -7.07
C GLU A 210 5.29 47.92 -6.42
N LEU A 211 5.80 46.73 -6.77
CA LEU A 211 5.39 45.46 -6.14
C LEU A 211 5.80 45.43 -4.66
N LEU A 212 7.00 45.85 -4.32
CA LEU A 212 7.47 45.87 -2.93
C LEU A 212 6.63 46.77 -2.01
N THR A 213 6.07 47.87 -2.55
CA THR A 213 5.18 48.74 -1.77
C THR A 213 3.84 48.07 -1.43
N LYS A 214 3.41 47.05 -2.20
CA LYS A 214 2.16 46.30 -2.00
C LYS A 214 2.33 45.10 -1.04
N ILE A 215 3.57 44.72 -0.75
CA ILE A 215 3.88 43.57 0.13
C ILE A 215 4.10 44.09 1.56
N ASN A 216 3.35 43.51 2.51
CA ASN A 216 3.52 43.83 3.92
C ASN A 216 4.80 43.14 4.48
N LYS A 217 5.82 43.93 4.85
CA LYS A 217 7.15 43.48 5.30
C LYS A 217 7.92 42.65 4.24
N PRO A 218 8.32 43.26 3.11
CA PRO A 218 9.13 42.55 2.11
C PRO A 218 10.50 42.15 2.70
N ILE A 219 10.99 40.98 2.31
CA ILE A 219 12.29 40.42 2.73
C ILE A 219 13.41 40.97 1.85
N TRP A 220 13.09 41.57 0.70
CA TRP A 220 14.02 42.15 -0.27
C TRP A 220 13.92 43.68 -0.27
N ASN A 221 15.09 44.30 -0.51
CA ASN A 221 15.20 45.74 -0.73
C ASN A 221 15.39 46.02 -2.23
#